data_e07a394989c95dc85c2dd770f07aab3e
#
_entry.id   e07a394989c95dc85c2dd770f07aab3e
#
_cell.length_a   1.000
_cell.length_b   1.000
_cell.length_c   1.000
_cell.angle_alpha   90.00
_cell.angle_beta   90.00
_cell.angle_gamma   90.00
#
_symmetry.space_group_name_H-M   'P 1'
#
loop_
_entity.id
_entity.type
_entity.pdbx_description
1 polymer ?
#
loop_
_entity_poly.entity_id
_entity_poly.type
_entity_poly.pdbx_seq_one_letter_code
_entity_poly.pdbx_strand_id
1 'polypeptide(L)'
;MRNYILIFLFLPFISYSQFKDYKNFDKAIKYNKDGNFNKSIKFASKALENSPQWESPKLLIASIYANSKQINKAVSYLLSAYYNDENINLDGIKKITKLYYENGFYEESLKYAKLLILKDSVRFYDSREIRMIIKSSTFSIDAINNPVDFSPKNLGLNINSAKEEYLPAISFNGKNLVYSRRLDKNNVFQEDFYVSKLDENSNWTLSKPYFGTLNTNGNEGAFSFSSDTGYSVFTACDRFDSMGSCDLYILNNNSTFNAGKIINSKSWDSQGCFSPDGRYLYFVSNRSGGYGGKDIWRSQITNNGFLEPENLGPKINTEDDEMSPFLHPDNLTFYFASSGHVGMGGYDIFISKRTDVLKEWSLPTNLGYPINTFNTENSLIVANDGKTAYYTSNQSGFGLEDIFVFNLPENVRANKLSNIELDIISNQKGKEVVLNNVVFASNSSKIDSSSFEQLNELILYLLKNPDISLEIQGHTDNIGNNNDNLILSTQRAEVVYNYLRDKVSNKLNFKGYGELVPLFSNTSEENRLFNRRTSFVIN
;
A
#
# COMPACT_ATOMS: atom_id res chain seq x y z
N MET A 1 -83.88 -0.36 28.68
CA MET A 1 -82.64 -0.71 29.43
C MET A 1 -81.42 -0.47 28.55
N ARG A 2 -80.66 0.56 28.75
CA ARG A 2 -79.47 0.91 28.00
C ARG A 2 -78.25 0.35 28.76
N ASN A 3 -77.61 -0.68 28.23
CA ASN A 3 -76.35 -1.18 28.79
C ASN A 3 -75.21 -0.25 28.41
N TYR A 4 -74.60 0.42 29.38
CA TYR A 4 -73.34 1.10 29.24
C TYR A 4 -72.20 0.11 29.44
N ILE A 5 -71.42 -0.18 28.31
CA ILE A 5 -70.16 -0.92 28.37
C ILE A 5 -69.11 0.11 28.82
N LEU A 6 -68.61 -0.03 30.04
CA LEU A 6 -67.41 0.68 30.49
C LEU A 6 -66.18 0.03 29.87
N ILE A 7 -65.58 0.70 28.88
CA ILE A 7 -64.26 0.37 28.37
C ILE A 7 -63.23 0.89 29.36
N PHE A 8 -62.65 0.00 30.17
CA PHE A 8 -61.46 0.29 30.94
C PHE A 8 -60.25 0.36 29.97
N LEU A 9 -59.82 1.57 29.64
CA LEU A 9 -58.51 1.84 29.04
C LEU A 9 -57.43 1.51 30.08
N PHE A 10 -56.81 0.36 29.97
CA PHE A 10 -55.57 0.06 30.67
C PHE A 10 -54.46 0.93 30.08
N LEU A 11 -54.30 2.13 30.61
CA LEU A 11 -53.05 2.87 30.53
C LEU A 11 -52.04 2.12 31.41
N PRO A 12 -50.88 1.71 30.90
CA PRO A 12 -49.85 1.10 31.76
C PRO A 12 -49.44 2.16 32.79
N PHE A 13 -49.75 1.94 34.08
CA PHE A 13 -49.23 2.74 35.18
C PHE A 13 -47.71 2.54 35.20
N ILE A 14 -46.95 3.50 34.66
CA ILE A 14 -45.51 3.59 34.88
C ILE A 14 -45.31 3.84 36.36
N SER A 15 -44.70 2.91 37.08
CA SER A 15 -44.41 3.10 38.51
C SER A 15 -43.52 4.34 38.71
N TYR A 16 -43.63 5.00 39.87
CA TYR A 16 -42.77 6.15 40.21
C TYR A 16 -41.28 5.80 40.10
N SER A 17 -40.87 4.57 40.39
CA SER A 17 -39.51 4.07 40.22
C SER A 17 -39.11 4.00 38.76
N GLN A 18 -39.96 3.47 37.89
CA GLN A 18 -39.70 3.43 36.44
C GLN A 18 -39.54 4.84 35.84
N PHE A 19 -40.37 5.79 36.24
CA PHE A 19 -40.25 7.19 35.81
C PHE A 19 -38.90 7.80 36.24
N LYS A 20 -38.42 7.49 37.46
CA LYS A 20 -37.12 7.94 37.94
C LYS A 20 -35.97 7.31 37.16
N ASP A 21 -36.07 6.06 36.75
CA ASP A 21 -35.07 5.35 35.94
C ASP A 21 -34.97 5.94 34.52
N TYR A 22 -36.11 6.24 33.87
CA TYR A 22 -36.14 6.97 32.61
C TYR A 22 -35.46 8.34 32.70
N LYS A 23 -35.76 9.13 33.74
CA LYS A 23 -35.14 10.44 33.98
C LYS A 23 -33.63 10.33 34.23
N ASN A 24 -33.15 9.28 34.87
CA ASN A 24 -31.71 9.01 35.03
C ASN A 24 -31.07 8.64 33.69
N PHE A 25 -31.72 7.82 32.87
CA PHE A 25 -31.20 7.43 31.57
C PHE A 25 -31.15 8.63 30.61
N ASP A 26 -32.13 9.50 30.57
CA ASP A 26 -32.12 10.75 29.78
C ASP A 26 -30.91 11.64 30.15
N LYS A 27 -30.63 11.75 31.48
CA LYS A 27 -29.41 12.45 31.94
C LYS A 27 -28.13 11.76 31.47
N ALA A 28 -28.11 10.42 31.47
CA ALA A 28 -26.96 9.67 30.99
C ALA A 28 -26.70 9.95 29.53
N ILE A 29 -27.74 9.93 28.69
CA ILE A 29 -27.64 10.27 27.25
C ILE A 29 -27.11 11.69 27.06
N LYS A 30 -27.65 12.67 27.81
CA LYS A 30 -27.18 14.05 27.74
C LYS A 30 -25.69 14.16 28.07
N TYR A 31 -25.25 13.59 29.21
CA TYR A 31 -23.84 13.62 29.60
C TYR A 31 -22.93 12.90 28.62
N ASN A 32 -23.42 11.85 27.95
CA ASN A 32 -22.67 11.20 26.88
C ASN A 32 -22.46 12.13 25.68
N LYS A 33 -23.50 12.84 25.24
CA LYS A 33 -23.39 13.84 24.16
C LYS A 33 -22.46 15.01 24.52
N ASP A 34 -22.44 15.39 25.79
CA ASP A 34 -21.58 16.45 26.32
C ASP A 34 -20.12 15.96 26.56
N GLY A 35 -19.76 14.69 26.20
CA GLY A 35 -18.45 14.10 26.44
C GLY A 35 -18.12 13.77 27.91
N ASN A 36 -19.08 13.91 28.82
CA ASN A 36 -18.86 13.62 30.24
C ASN A 36 -19.17 12.16 30.57
N PHE A 37 -18.31 11.28 30.11
CA PHE A 37 -18.52 9.83 30.18
C PHE A 37 -18.67 9.27 31.60
N ASN A 38 -17.91 9.80 32.58
CA ASN A 38 -18.03 9.37 33.97
C ASN A 38 -19.43 9.68 34.57
N LYS A 39 -19.99 10.86 34.29
CA LYS A 39 -21.34 11.17 34.72
C LYS A 39 -22.38 10.36 33.94
N SER A 40 -22.16 10.11 32.65
CA SER A 40 -23.02 9.26 31.85
C SER A 40 -23.14 7.87 32.45
N ILE A 41 -22.02 7.20 32.73
CA ILE A 41 -21.97 5.87 33.37
C ILE A 41 -22.70 5.92 34.70
N LYS A 42 -22.41 6.92 35.56
CA LYS A 42 -23.06 7.06 36.88
C LYS A 42 -24.58 7.12 36.77
N PHE A 43 -25.13 7.91 35.84
CA PHE A 43 -26.57 8.04 35.67
C PHE A 43 -27.21 6.84 34.97
N ALA A 44 -26.52 6.21 34.03
CA ALA A 44 -26.95 4.95 33.43
C ALA A 44 -27.00 3.81 34.47
N SER A 45 -25.99 3.72 35.36
CA SER A 45 -25.99 2.75 36.46
C SER A 45 -27.14 3.00 37.43
N LYS A 46 -27.48 4.28 37.76
CA LYS A 46 -28.66 4.61 38.57
C LYS A 46 -29.97 4.20 37.91
N ALA A 47 -30.06 4.21 36.59
CA ALA A 47 -31.24 3.74 35.87
C ALA A 47 -31.40 2.21 36.00
N LEU A 48 -30.29 1.47 36.21
CA LEU A 48 -30.30 0.03 36.41
C LEU A 48 -30.58 -0.41 37.86
N GLU A 49 -30.55 0.49 38.85
CA GLU A 49 -30.76 0.13 40.27
C GLU A 49 -32.15 -0.52 40.51
N ASN A 50 -33.20 0.01 39.86
CA ASN A 50 -34.53 -0.55 39.97
C ASN A 50 -34.97 -1.35 38.72
N SER A 51 -34.27 -1.17 37.61
CA SER A 51 -34.56 -1.82 36.32
C SER A 51 -33.33 -2.58 35.78
N PRO A 52 -32.82 -3.60 36.51
CA PRO A 52 -31.56 -4.27 36.18
C PRO A 52 -31.58 -5.01 34.85
N GLN A 53 -32.78 -5.31 34.31
CA GLN A 53 -32.92 -5.99 33.01
C GLN A 53 -33.07 -5.01 31.83
N TRP A 54 -33.02 -3.68 32.09
CA TRP A 54 -33.17 -2.69 31.02
C TRP A 54 -31.89 -2.63 30.16
N GLU A 55 -32.01 -3.07 28.90
CA GLU A 55 -30.86 -3.20 27.96
C GLU A 55 -30.22 -1.85 27.63
N SER A 56 -31.01 -0.81 27.33
CA SER A 56 -30.48 0.45 26.81
C SER A 56 -29.42 1.12 27.68
N PRO A 57 -29.54 1.23 29.01
CA PRO A 57 -28.47 1.75 29.85
C PRO A 57 -27.21 0.87 29.85
N LYS A 58 -27.39 -0.48 29.81
CA LYS A 58 -26.23 -1.40 29.69
C LYS A 58 -25.47 -1.20 28.39
N LEU A 59 -26.19 -1.05 27.27
CA LEU A 59 -25.61 -0.80 25.96
C LEU A 59 -24.87 0.55 25.90
N LEU A 60 -25.43 1.59 26.54
CA LEU A 60 -24.75 2.89 26.65
C LEU A 60 -23.44 2.77 27.44
N ILE A 61 -23.46 2.10 28.60
CA ILE A 61 -22.24 1.88 29.40
C ILE A 61 -21.22 1.06 28.60
N ALA A 62 -21.66 0.00 27.94
CA ALA A 62 -20.81 -0.83 27.11
C ALA A 62 -20.14 -0.01 26.00
N SER A 63 -20.89 0.84 25.30
CA SER A 63 -20.32 1.68 24.23
C SER A 63 -19.27 2.67 24.77
N ILE A 64 -19.48 3.26 25.93
CA ILE A 64 -18.49 4.15 26.57
C ILE A 64 -17.22 3.40 26.93
N TYR A 65 -17.32 2.18 27.51
CA TYR A 65 -16.16 1.37 27.82
C TYR A 65 -15.42 0.89 26.55
N ALA A 66 -16.15 0.53 25.50
CA ALA A 66 -15.55 0.14 24.23
C ALA A 66 -14.75 1.32 23.61
N ASN A 67 -15.33 2.51 23.55
CA ASN A 67 -14.65 3.70 23.04
C ASN A 67 -13.43 4.11 23.87
N SER A 68 -13.42 3.78 25.17
CA SER A 68 -12.27 3.99 26.06
C SER A 68 -11.29 2.79 26.10
N LYS A 69 -11.40 1.85 25.16
CA LYS A 69 -10.56 0.64 25.03
C LYS A 69 -10.60 -0.28 26.27
N GLN A 70 -11.63 -0.17 27.12
CA GLN A 70 -11.86 -1.07 28.26
C GLN A 70 -12.74 -2.26 27.85
N ILE A 71 -12.24 -3.07 26.91
CA ILE A 71 -13.03 -4.08 26.19
C ILE A 71 -13.69 -5.11 27.09
N ASN A 72 -12.97 -5.65 28.09
CA ASN A 72 -13.55 -6.62 29.00
C ASN A 72 -14.73 -6.07 29.82
N LYS A 73 -14.69 -4.78 30.20
CA LYS A 73 -15.84 -4.11 30.85
C LYS A 73 -16.98 -3.92 29.87
N ALA A 74 -16.69 -3.47 28.64
CA ALA A 74 -17.69 -3.34 27.61
C ALA A 74 -18.43 -4.66 27.38
N VAL A 75 -17.70 -5.75 27.20
CA VAL A 75 -18.27 -7.08 26.97
C VAL A 75 -19.08 -7.56 28.17
N SER A 76 -18.65 -7.31 29.41
CA SER A 76 -19.44 -7.70 30.60
C SER A 76 -20.84 -7.06 30.61
N TYR A 77 -20.93 -5.79 30.22
CA TYR A 77 -22.22 -5.11 30.07
C TYR A 77 -23.02 -5.61 28.86
N LEU A 78 -22.37 -5.90 27.72
CA LEU A 78 -23.02 -6.49 26.55
C LEU A 78 -23.58 -7.88 26.86
N LEU A 79 -22.80 -8.73 27.52
CA LEU A 79 -23.27 -10.05 27.96
C LEU A 79 -24.46 -9.90 28.90
N SER A 80 -24.41 -9.00 29.88
CA SER A 80 -25.54 -8.76 30.79
C SER A 80 -26.79 -8.23 30.10
N ALA A 81 -26.65 -7.60 28.92
CA ALA A 81 -27.76 -7.12 28.10
C ALA A 81 -28.32 -8.23 27.20
N TYR A 82 -27.46 -9.07 26.61
CA TYR A 82 -27.83 -10.02 25.55
C TYR A 82 -27.89 -11.48 26.01
N TYR A 83 -27.36 -11.80 27.19
CA TYR A 83 -27.35 -13.16 27.72
C TYR A 83 -28.29 -13.23 28.91
N ASN A 84 -29.41 -13.93 28.70
CA ASN A 84 -30.37 -14.28 29.74
C ASN A 84 -30.43 -15.80 29.82
N ASP A 85 -30.54 -16.41 31.01
CA ASP A 85 -30.50 -17.86 31.20
C ASP A 85 -31.49 -18.64 30.31
N GLU A 86 -32.56 -17.98 29.87
CA GLU A 86 -33.60 -18.58 29.01
C GLU A 86 -33.46 -18.21 27.51
N ASN A 87 -32.79 -17.10 27.16
CA ASN A 87 -32.67 -16.62 25.78
C ASN A 87 -31.30 -15.96 25.51
N ILE A 88 -30.57 -16.48 24.53
CA ILE A 88 -29.35 -15.88 24.02
C ILE A 88 -29.69 -15.01 22.81
N ASN A 89 -29.44 -13.72 22.88
CA ASN A 89 -29.53 -12.84 21.72
C ASN A 89 -28.30 -13.08 20.81
N LEU A 90 -28.47 -13.84 19.75
CA LEU A 90 -27.38 -14.21 18.83
C LEU A 90 -26.82 -12.99 18.08
N ASP A 91 -27.62 -11.97 17.78
CA ASP A 91 -27.12 -10.71 17.20
C ASP A 91 -26.24 -9.94 18.17
N GLY A 92 -26.57 -10.00 19.45
CA GLY A 92 -25.72 -9.44 20.51
C GLY A 92 -24.39 -10.21 20.64
N ILE A 93 -24.43 -11.54 20.60
CA ILE A 93 -23.21 -12.35 20.60
C ILE A 93 -22.36 -12.08 19.35
N LYS A 94 -22.98 -11.88 18.18
CA LYS A 94 -22.26 -11.45 16.97
C LYS A 94 -21.52 -10.12 17.16
N LYS A 95 -22.14 -9.14 17.80
CA LYS A 95 -21.49 -7.84 18.14
C LYS A 95 -20.30 -8.04 19.09
N ILE A 96 -20.45 -8.89 20.11
CA ILE A 96 -19.36 -9.23 21.04
C ILE A 96 -18.21 -9.90 20.29
N THR A 97 -18.51 -10.86 19.41
CA THR A 97 -17.52 -11.54 18.56
C THR A 97 -16.68 -10.53 17.77
N LYS A 98 -17.36 -9.60 17.11
CA LYS A 98 -16.73 -8.54 16.31
C LYS A 98 -15.91 -7.59 17.19
N LEU A 99 -16.43 -7.13 18.32
CA LEU A 99 -15.73 -6.25 19.25
C LEU A 99 -14.42 -6.88 19.76
N TYR A 100 -14.44 -8.16 20.07
CA TYR A 100 -13.23 -8.87 20.48
C TYR A 100 -12.22 -8.94 19.33
N TYR A 101 -12.66 -9.30 18.12
CA TYR A 101 -11.78 -9.36 16.94
C TYR A 101 -11.10 -8.01 16.65
N GLU A 102 -11.88 -6.94 16.59
CA GLU A 102 -11.42 -5.57 16.30
C GLU A 102 -10.47 -5.00 17.37
N ASN A 103 -10.33 -5.66 18.50
CA ASN A 103 -9.45 -5.26 19.59
C ASN A 103 -8.37 -6.29 19.94
N GLY A 104 -8.14 -7.27 19.05
CA GLY A 104 -7.05 -8.23 19.19
C GLY A 104 -7.29 -9.37 20.18
N PHE A 105 -8.50 -9.53 20.72
CA PHE A 105 -8.88 -10.63 21.59
C PHE A 105 -9.36 -11.83 20.76
N TYR A 106 -8.44 -12.42 20.00
CA TYR A 106 -8.76 -13.40 18.96
C TYR A 106 -9.27 -14.74 19.51
N GLU A 107 -8.75 -15.19 20.68
CA GLU A 107 -9.23 -16.42 21.33
C GLU A 107 -10.69 -16.29 21.74
N GLU A 108 -11.05 -15.17 22.38
CA GLU A 108 -12.42 -14.86 22.77
C GLU A 108 -13.32 -14.68 21.54
N SER A 109 -12.86 -13.96 20.54
CA SER A 109 -13.59 -13.80 19.28
C SER A 109 -13.88 -15.15 18.63
N LEU A 110 -12.88 -16.01 18.50
CA LEU A 110 -13.03 -17.36 17.94
C LEU A 110 -14.01 -18.23 18.75
N LYS A 111 -13.95 -18.14 20.10
CA LYS A 111 -14.87 -18.84 21.00
C LYS A 111 -16.33 -18.44 20.72
N TYR A 112 -16.61 -17.13 20.66
CA TYR A 112 -17.97 -16.65 20.43
C TYR A 112 -18.43 -16.86 18.98
N ALA A 113 -17.55 -16.79 17.98
CA ALA A 113 -17.87 -17.14 16.59
C ALA A 113 -18.28 -18.61 16.45
N LYS A 114 -17.57 -19.53 17.11
CA LYS A 114 -17.93 -20.95 17.15
C LYS A 114 -19.25 -21.20 17.90
N LEU A 115 -19.53 -20.44 18.96
CA LEU A 115 -20.81 -20.49 19.66
C LEU A 115 -21.98 -20.10 18.76
N LEU A 116 -21.83 -19.07 17.92
CA LEU A 116 -22.87 -18.66 16.96
C LEU A 116 -23.21 -19.79 15.99
N ILE A 117 -22.20 -20.48 15.42
CA ILE A 117 -22.41 -21.61 14.53
C ILE A 117 -23.08 -22.77 15.26
N LEU A 118 -22.66 -23.06 16.51
CA LEU A 118 -23.25 -24.13 17.32
C LEU A 118 -24.74 -23.87 17.64
N LYS A 119 -25.13 -22.62 17.89
CA LYS A 119 -26.50 -22.25 18.26
C LYS A 119 -27.43 -22.11 17.07
N ASP A 120 -26.93 -21.65 15.92
CA ASP A 120 -27.71 -21.50 14.68
C ASP A 120 -26.78 -21.69 13.47
N SER A 121 -26.54 -22.95 13.12
CA SER A 121 -25.68 -23.31 12.00
C SER A 121 -26.23 -22.84 10.65
N VAL A 122 -27.56 -22.85 10.47
CA VAL A 122 -28.21 -22.42 9.22
C VAL A 122 -27.92 -20.95 8.94
N ARG A 123 -27.97 -20.11 9.96
CA ARG A 123 -27.74 -18.66 9.83
C ARG A 123 -26.27 -18.27 9.74
N PHE A 124 -25.39 -18.91 10.51
CA PHE A 124 -24.03 -18.43 10.71
C PHE A 124 -22.95 -19.25 9.98
N TYR A 125 -23.22 -20.50 9.60
CA TYR A 125 -22.24 -21.32 8.87
C TYR A 125 -21.88 -20.72 7.51
N ASP A 126 -22.88 -20.18 6.78
CA ASP A 126 -22.69 -19.54 5.49
C ASP A 126 -22.47 -18.02 5.57
N SER A 127 -22.51 -17.45 6.78
CA SER A 127 -22.20 -16.05 6.98
C SER A 127 -20.75 -15.75 6.64
N ARG A 128 -20.50 -14.96 5.57
CA ARG A 128 -19.16 -14.53 5.17
C ARG A 128 -18.41 -13.88 6.35
N GLU A 129 -19.07 -12.96 7.05
CA GLU A 129 -18.46 -12.23 8.18
C GLU A 129 -17.97 -13.19 9.29
N ILE A 130 -18.81 -14.16 9.70
CA ILE A 130 -18.41 -15.10 10.77
C ILE A 130 -17.32 -16.03 10.29
N ARG A 131 -17.39 -16.51 9.02
CA ARG A 131 -16.30 -17.33 8.44
C ARG A 131 -14.97 -16.57 8.38
N MET A 132 -15.02 -15.29 7.98
CA MET A 132 -13.82 -14.45 7.94
C MET A 132 -13.26 -14.23 9.35
N ILE A 133 -14.09 -13.90 10.34
CA ILE A 133 -13.65 -13.76 11.74
C ILE A 133 -12.99 -15.05 12.25
N ILE A 134 -13.55 -16.23 11.95
CA ILE A 134 -12.96 -17.50 12.35
C ILE A 134 -11.59 -17.72 11.70
N LYS A 135 -11.49 -17.52 10.37
CA LYS A 135 -10.22 -17.67 9.65
C LYS A 135 -9.18 -16.68 10.15
N SER A 136 -9.57 -15.43 10.27
CA SER A 136 -8.68 -14.34 10.69
C SER A 136 -8.26 -14.49 12.16
N SER A 137 -9.17 -14.83 13.07
CA SER A 137 -8.80 -15.11 14.46
C SER A 137 -7.87 -16.32 14.58
N THR A 138 -8.10 -17.38 13.81
CA THR A 138 -7.22 -18.56 13.80
C THR A 138 -5.83 -18.19 13.28
N PHE A 139 -5.76 -17.45 12.17
CA PHE A 139 -4.52 -16.93 11.63
C PHE A 139 -3.79 -16.03 12.63
N SER A 140 -4.51 -15.10 13.28
CA SER A 140 -3.93 -14.13 14.20
C SER A 140 -3.34 -14.78 15.45
N ILE A 141 -4.00 -15.81 15.98
CA ILE A 141 -3.48 -16.60 17.12
C ILE A 141 -2.16 -17.28 16.71
N ASP A 142 -2.10 -17.89 15.53
CA ASP A 142 -0.88 -18.52 15.03
C ASP A 142 0.22 -17.47 14.78
N ALA A 143 -0.10 -16.33 14.15
CA ALA A 143 0.85 -15.26 13.88
C ALA A 143 1.44 -14.65 15.16
N ILE A 144 0.64 -14.47 16.22
CA ILE A 144 1.13 -13.98 17.52
C ILE A 144 2.06 -14.99 18.19
N ASN A 145 1.79 -16.28 18.06
CA ASN A 145 2.64 -17.34 18.60
C ASN A 145 3.94 -17.53 17.80
N ASN A 146 3.97 -17.08 16.53
CA ASN A 146 5.09 -17.19 15.61
C ASN A 146 5.44 -15.80 15.02
N PRO A 147 5.86 -14.84 15.86
CA PRO A 147 6.10 -13.48 15.41
C PRO A 147 7.28 -13.41 14.43
N VAL A 148 7.17 -12.50 13.44
CA VAL A 148 8.28 -12.20 12.53
C VAL A 148 9.24 -11.19 13.15
N ASP A 149 10.47 -11.13 12.64
CA ASP A 149 11.43 -10.11 13.03
C ASP A 149 10.93 -8.72 12.64
N PHE A 150 10.76 -7.85 13.63
CA PHE A 150 10.24 -6.50 13.42
C PHE A 150 10.79 -5.53 14.45
N SER A 151 11.58 -4.58 14.00
CA SER A 151 12.23 -3.56 14.84
C SER A 151 12.11 -2.18 14.18
N PRO A 152 10.92 -1.57 14.18
CA PRO A 152 10.71 -0.29 13.54
C PRO A 152 11.41 0.84 14.28
N LYS A 153 12.02 1.76 13.51
CA LYS A 153 12.63 2.97 14.00
C LYS A 153 11.85 4.17 13.48
N ASN A 154 11.40 5.04 14.39
CA ASN A 154 10.81 6.32 14.03
C ASN A 154 11.82 7.17 13.27
N LEU A 155 11.42 7.82 12.18
CA LEU A 155 12.32 8.64 11.37
C LEU A 155 12.75 9.96 12.06
N GLY A 156 12.22 10.26 13.23
CA GLY A 156 12.61 11.40 14.06
C GLY A 156 11.99 12.73 13.62
N LEU A 157 12.33 13.79 14.37
CA LEU A 157 11.73 15.12 14.24
C LEU A 157 12.03 15.84 12.91
N ASN A 158 12.99 15.37 12.12
CA ASN A 158 13.21 15.90 10.78
C ASN A 158 12.08 15.52 9.81
N ILE A 159 11.41 14.42 10.05
CA ILE A 159 10.30 13.89 9.25
C ILE A 159 8.98 14.01 10.00
N ASN A 160 8.91 13.43 11.20
CA ASN A 160 7.71 13.36 12.02
C ASN A 160 7.55 14.61 12.89
N SER A 161 6.32 14.94 13.26
CA SER A 161 5.97 16.09 14.08
C SER A 161 4.83 15.75 15.06
N ALA A 162 4.26 16.74 15.73
CA ALA A 162 3.05 16.54 16.53
C ALA A 162 1.76 16.40 15.67
N LYS A 163 1.91 16.36 14.35
CA LYS A 163 0.83 16.17 13.38
C LYS A 163 0.78 14.71 12.93
N GLU A 164 0.02 14.43 11.89
CA GLU A 164 -0.03 13.12 11.23
C GLU A 164 0.84 13.18 9.97
N GLU A 165 1.80 12.27 9.86
CA GLU A 165 2.64 12.06 8.70
C GLU A 165 2.40 10.65 8.13
N TYR A 166 1.98 10.55 6.85
CA TYR A 166 1.58 9.28 6.25
C TYR A 166 1.77 9.25 4.73
N LEU A 167 1.51 8.09 4.11
CA LEU A 167 1.69 7.83 2.68
C LEU A 167 3.10 8.21 2.19
N PRO A 168 4.16 7.62 2.78
CA PRO A 168 5.51 7.88 2.35
C PRO A 168 5.74 7.41 0.90
N ALA A 169 6.58 8.14 0.17
CA ALA A 169 7.11 7.78 -1.13
C ALA A 169 8.61 8.07 -1.17
N ILE A 170 9.41 7.10 -1.60
CA ILE A 170 10.85 7.27 -1.76
C ILE A 170 11.21 7.32 -3.23
N SER A 171 12.08 8.26 -3.62
CA SER A 171 12.59 8.30 -4.99
C SER A 171 13.42 7.06 -5.30
N PHE A 172 13.49 6.68 -6.59
CA PHE A 172 14.22 5.50 -7.03
C PHE A 172 15.68 5.46 -6.53
N ASN A 173 16.36 6.60 -6.48
CA ASN A 173 17.72 6.69 -5.95
C ASN A 173 17.81 6.69 -4.41
N GLY A 174 16.69 6.57 -3.71
CA GLY A 174 16.62 6.57 -2.24
C GLY A 174 16.91 7.90 -1.55
N LYS A 175 17.09 8.99 -2.31
CA LYS A 175 17.59 10.27 -1.76
C LYS A 175 16.50 11.29 -1.41
N ASN A 176 15.27 11.11 -1.88
CA ASN A 176 14.14 11.99 -1.59
C ASN A 176 13.02 11.18 -0.97
N LEU A 177 12.49 11.67 0.14
CA LEU A 177 11.29 11.15 0.79
C LEU A 177 10.20 12.23 0.68
N VAL A 178 9.09 11.88 0.05
CA VAL A 178 7.87 12.70 -0.02
C VAL A 178 6.78 12.00 0.78
N TYR A 179 5.96 12.74 1.48
CA TYR A 179 4.87 12.19 2.28
C TYR A 179 3.77 13.24 2.48
N SER A 180 2.59 12.80 2.85
CA SER A 180 1.50 13.69 3.22
C SER A 180 1.59 14.05 4.69
N ARG A 181 1.40 15.35 5.01
CA ARG A 181 1.24 15.84 6.38
C ARG A 181 -0.10 16.51 6.53
N ARG A 182 -0.83 16.12 7.56
CA ARG A 182 -2.08 16.75 7.93
C ARG A 182 -1.84 18.03 8.70
N LEU A 183 -2.46 19.10 8.28
CA LEU A 183 -2.34 20.43 8.85
C LEU A 183 -3.69 20.91 9.36
N ASP A 184 -3.67 21.65 10.48
CA ASP A 184 -4.85 22.41 10.95
C ASP A 184 -4.72 23.84 10.47
N LYS A 185 -5.43 24.20 9.42
CA LYS A 185 -5.51 25.58 8.93
C LYS A 185 -6.91 26.12 9.21
N ASN A 186 -7.01 27.09 10.11
CA ASN A 186 -8.28 27.76 10.47
C ASN A 186 -9.41 26.80 10.89
N ASN A 187 -9.10 25.76 11.66
CA ASN A 187 -10.01 24.67 12.06
C ASN A 187 -10.53 23.80 10.90
N VAL A 188 -9.87 23.85 9.74
CA VAL A 188 -10.10 22.96 8.62
C VAL A 188 -8.87 22.07 8.50
N PHE A 189 -9.10 20.75 8.39
CA PHE A 189 -8.02 19.80 8.09
C PHE A 189 -7.63 19.94 6.62
N GLN A 190 -6.34 20.07 6.39
CA GLN A 190 -5.74 20.11 5.06
C GLN A 190 -4.57 19.15 5.02
N GLU A 191 -4.39 18.48 3.90
CA GLU A 191 -3.28 17.57 3.63
C GLU A 191 -2.36 18.20 2.60
N ASP A 192 -1.07 18.36 2.94
CA ASP A 192 -0.05 18.91 2.05
C ASP A 192 1.12 17.94 1.93
N PHE A 193 1.81 17.94 0.78
CA PHE A 193 3.06 17.21 0.60
C PHE A 193 4.22 17.92 1.29
N TYR A 194 5.03 17.11 1.97
CA TYR A 194 6.32 17.48 2.53
C TYR A 194 7.41 16.64 1.89
N VAL A 195 8.60 17.23 1.76
CA VAL A 195 9.77 16.57 1.20
C VAL A 195 10.97 16.73 2.12
N SER A 196 11.72 15.66 2.28
CA SER A 196 13.04 15.63 2.88
C SER A 196 14.04 14.99 1.93
N LYS A 197 15.30 15.35 2.06
CA LYS A 197 16.41 14.78 1.29
C LYS A 197 17.39 14.09 2.21
N LEU A 198 18.02 13.04 1.72
CA LEU A 198 19.12 12.40 2.41
C LEU A 198 20.38 13.25 2.22
N ASP A 199 21.05 13.60 3.32
CA ASP A 199 22.34 14.32 3.29
C ASP A 199 23.51 13.38 3.00
N GLU A 200 24.72 13.93 2.91
CA GLU A 200 25.95 13.15 2.64
C GLU A 200 26.27 12.14 3.76
N ASN A 201 25.74 12.35 4.97
CA ASN A 201 25.91 11.44 6.11
C ASN A 201 24.77 10.42 6.23
N SER A 202 23.91 10.30 5.21
CA SER A 202 22.75 9.43 5.20
C SER A 202 21.69 9.75 6.26
N ASN A 203 21.55 11.03 6.64
CA ASN A 203 20.48 11.50 7.52
C ASN A 203 19.42 12.26 6.71
N TRP A 204 18.17 12.10 7.09
CA TRP A 204 17.09 12.92 6.54
C TRP A 204 17.21 14.37 7.00
N THR A 205 17.21 15.31 6.07
CA THR A 205 17.18 16.76 6.36
C THR A 205 15.80 17.14 6.92
N LEU A 206 15.72 18.29 7.60
CA LEU A 206 14.44 18.84 8.04
C LEU A 206 13.49 18.99 6.85
N SER A 207 12.33 18.36 6.95
CA SER A 207 11.33 18.37 5.89
C SER A 207 10.75 19.76 5.66
N LYS A 208 10.39 20.04 4.42
CA LYS A 208 9.79 21.30 3.96
C LYS A 208 8.55 21.01 3.14
N PRO A 209 7.56 21.91 3.09
CA PRO A 209 6.48 21.81 2.12
C PRO A 209 7.04 21.62 0.71
N TYR A 210 6.43 20.76 -0.07
CA TYR A 210 6.84 20.55 -1.47
C TYR A 210 6.62 21.84 -2.27
N PHE A 211 7.63 22.26 -3.02
CA PHE A 211 7.58 23.51 -3.79
C PHE A 211 6.76 23.36 -5.07
N GLY A 212 6.15 24.47 -5.52
CA GLY A 212 5.43 24.55 -6.78
C GLY A 212 3.93 24.45 -6.64
N THR A 213 3.26 23.92 -7.66
CA THR A 213 1.80 23.86 -7.78
C THR A 213 1.18 22.58 -7.18
N LEU A 214 1.98 21.76 -6.47
CA LEU A 214 1.48 20.52 -5.89
C LEU A 214 0.52 20.77 -4.75
N ASN A 215 0.96 21.53 -3.74
CA ASN A 215 0.11 21.89 -2.60
C ASN A 215 -0.82 23.03 -2.98
N THR A 216 -2.12 22.84 -2.76
CA THR A 216 -3.17 23.84 -3.03
C THR A 216 -3.94 24.18 -1.76
N ASN A 217 -5.16 24.69 -1.91
CA ASN A 217 -6.09 24.83 -0.78
C ASN A 217 -6.96 23.58 -0.57
N GLY A 218 -6.83 22.58 -1.44
CA GLY A 218 -7.46 21.26 -1.33
C GLY A 218 -6.61 20.30 -0.51
N ASN A 219 -6.93 19.02 -0.61
CA ASN A 219 -6.19 17.94 0.03
C ASN A 219 -5.34 17.21 -1.04
N GLU A 220 -4.05 17.09 -0.79
CA GLU A 220 -3.12 16.35 -1.63
C GLU A 220 -2.46 15.22 -0.86
N GLY A 221 -2.47 14.01 -1.44
CA GLY A 221 -1.92 12.81 -0.80
C GLY A 221 -1.48 11.73 -1.77
N ALA A 222 -0.89 10.68 -1.24
CA ALA A 222 -0.50 9.49 -1.98
C ALA A 222 0.42 9.78 -3.18
N PHE A 223 1.55 10.42 -2.93
CA PHE A 223 2.57 10.68 -3.94
C PHE A 223 3.30 9.38 -4.31
N SER A 224 3.60 9.17 -5.59
CA SER A 224 4.44 8.08 -6.07
C SER A 224 5.35 8.55 -7.20
N PHE A 225 6.63 8.20 -7.11
CA PHE A 225 7.60 8.46 -8.17
C PHE A 225 7.49 7.41 -9.28
N SER A 226 7.67 7.81 -10.54
CA SER A 226 8.01 6.85 -11.58
C SER A 226 9.51 6.49 -11.48
N SER A 227 9.86 5.30 -11.95
CA SER A 227 11.25 4.83 -11.92
C SER A 227 12.11 5.52 -12.97
N ASP A 228 11.52 5.89 -14.09
CA ASP A 228 12.20 6.43 -15.29
C ASP A 228 12.35 7.96 -15.32
N THR A 229 12.18 8.62 -14.17
CA THR A 229 12.67 9.99 -13.90
C THR A 229 11.91 11.19 -14.49
N GLY A 230 10.78 11.01 -15.13
CA GLY A 230 10.08 12.17 -15.72
C GLY A 230 8.76 12.49 -15.05
N TYR A 231 8.12 11.49 -14.48
CA TYR A 231 6.77 11.60 -14.01
C TYR A 231 6.64 11.20 -12.54
N SER A 232 5.63 11.75 -11.91
CA SER A 232 5.12 11.27 -10.62
C SER A 232 3.59 11.29 -10.69
N VAL A 233 2.95 10.46 -9.91
CA VAL A 233 1.50 10.48 -9.76
C VAL A 233 1.16 10.82 -8.31
N PHE A 234 0.08 11.55 -8.11
CA PHE A 234 -0.44 11.88 -6.80
C PHE A 234 -1.96 12.01 -6.83
N THR A 235 -2.56 12.01 -5.68
CA THR A 235 -4.00 12.23 -5.51
C THR A 235 -4.25 13.68 -5.10
N ALA A 236 -5.26 14.31 -5.67
CA ALA A 236 -5.78 15.57 -5.17
C ALA A 236 -7.30 15.56 -5.15
N CYS A 237 -7.87 16.13 -4.10
CA CYS A 237 -9.30 16.23 -3.90
C CYS A 237 -9.76 17.68 -4.06
N ASP A 238 -11.00 17.87 -4.49
CA ASP A 238 -11.67 19.18 -4.57
C ASP A 238 -10.97 20.22 -5.47
N ARG A 239 -10.18 19.77 -6.48
CA ARG A 239 -9.64 20.68 -7.50
C ARG A 239 -10.73 21.03 -8.52
N PHE A 240 -10.59 22.20 -9.13
CA PHE A 240 -11.58 22.75 -10.09
C PHE A 240 -11.78 21.87 -11.33
N ASP A 241 -10.79 21.07 -11.71
CA ASP A 241 -10.79 20.14 -12.85
C ASP A 241 -10.99 18.68 -12.44
N SER A 242 -11.38 18.43 -11.18
CA SER A 242 -11.71 17.08 -10.68
C SER A 242 -12.97 16.54 -11.33
N MET A 243 -12.99 15.24 -11.60
CA MET A 243 -14.11 14.49 -12.15
C MET A 243 -14.93 13.80 -11.06
N GLY A 244 -14.26 13.32 -10.01
CA GLY A 244 -14.81 12.69 -8.83
C GLY A 244 -14.54 13.49 -7.55
N SER A 245 -14.69 12.85 -6.41
CA SER A 245 -14.36 13.46 -5.11
C SER A 245 -12.84 13.64 -4.93
N CYS A 246 -12.06 12.70 -5.39
CA CYS A 246 -10.61 12.76 -5.51
C CYS A 246 -10.19 12.15 -6.83
N ASP A 247 -9.18 12.72 -7.45
CA ASP A 247 -8.65 12.33 -8.75
C ASP A 247 -7.15 12.13 -8.70
N LEU A 248 -6.64 11.33 -9.64
CA LEU A 248 -5.21 11.18 -9.90
C LEU A 248 -4.71 12.32 -10.80
N TYR A 249 -3.56 12.86 -10.41
CA TYR A 249 -2.84 13.89 -11.15
C TYR A 249 -1.44 13.42 -11.47
N ILE A 250 -0.94 13.85 -12.61
CA ILE A 250 0.43 13.56 -13.06
C ILE A 250 1.27 14.83 -12.89
N LEU A 251 2.42 14.68 -12.27
CA LEU A 251 3.48 15.70 -12.25
C LEU A 251 4.52 15.34 -13.31
N ASN A 252 4.81 16.27 -14.20
CA ASN A 252 5.89 16.19 -15.18
C ASN A 252 6.73 17.47 -15.11
N ASN A 253 7.98 17.37 -14.73
CA ASN A 253 8.95 18.46 -14.58
C ASN A 253 8.41 19.57 -13.70
N ASN A 254 7.65 20.07 -13.23
CA ASN A 254 7.02 21.15 -12.47
C ASN A 254 5.60 21.50 -12.96
N SER A 255 5.09 20.79 -13.97
CA SER A 255 3.72 20.96 -14.45
C SER A 255 2.85 19.81 -13.95
N THR A 256 1.67 20.15 -13.42
CA THR A 256 0.68 19.20 -12.96
C THR A 256 -0.53 19.21 -13.89
N PHE A 257 -1.08 18.04 -14.18
CA PHE A 257 -2.30 17.91 -14.97
C PHE A 257 -3.13 16.71 -14.48
N ASN A 258 -4.45 16.82 -14.59
CA ASN A 258 -5.38 15.74 -14.29
C ASN A 258 -5.10 14.55 -15.22
N ALA A 259 -5.06 13.32 -14.69
CA ALA A 259 -4.79 12.11 -15.49
C ALA A 259 -5.88 11.82 -16.55
N GLY A 260 -6.98 12.57 -16.52
CA GLY A 260 -8.03 12.55 -17.53
C GLY A 260 -9.07 11.46 -17.34
N LYS A 261 -10.13 11.54 -18.14
CA LYS A 261 -11.37 10.75 -18.00
C LYS A 261 -11.24 9.22 -18.15
N ILE A 262 -10.13 8.74 -18.69
CA ILE A 262 -9.87 7.31 -18.81
C ILE A 262 -9.46 6.78 -17.42
N ILE A 263 -8.58 7.51 -16.73
CA ILE A 263 -8.11 7.14 -15.39
C ILE A 263 -9.11 7.59 -14.34
N ASN A 264 -9.49 8.87 -14.33
CA ASN A 264 -10.39 9.43 -13.34
C ASN A 264 -11.85 9.24 -13.74
N SER A 265 -12.67 8.86 -12.78
CA SER A 265 -14.10 8.61 -12.94
C SER A 265 -14.91 9.60 -12.10
N LYS A 266 -16.23 9.41 -12.00
CA LYS A 266 -17.07 10.16 -11.06
C LYS A 266 -16.96 9.64 -9.61
N SER A 267 -16.19 8.60 -9.41
CA SER A 267 -15.96 7.94 -8.12
C SER A 267 -14.75 8.56 -7.41
N TRP A 268 -14.27 7.90 -6.37
CA TRP A 268 -13.01 8.21 -5.71
C TRP A 268 -11.89 7.43 -6.40
N ASP A 269 -10.96 8.13 -7.02
CA ASP A 269 -9.80 7.57 -7.71
C ASP A 269 -8.53 8.11 -7.05
N SER A 270 -7.66 7.22 -6.53
CA SER A 270 -6.58 7.63 -5.64
C SER A 270 -5.42 6.64 -5.61
N GLN A 271 -4.35 6.99 -4.89
CA GLN A 271 -3.23 6.12 -4.55
C GLN A 271 -2.58 5.45 -5.77
N GLY A 272 -2.18 6.28 -6.73
CA GLY A 272 -1.52 5.82 -7.95
C GLY A 272 -0.10 5.33 -7.71
N CYS A 273 0.32 4.28 -8.44
CA CYS A 273 1.67 3.75 -8.48
C CYS A 273 2.03 3.32 -9.89
N PHE A 274 3.11 3.86 -10.46
CA PHE A 274 3.61 3.41 -11.76
C PHE A 274 4.30 2.05 -11.67
N SER A 275 4.17 1.24 -12.72
CA SER A 275 5.08 0.10 -12.85
C SER A 275 6.50 0.58 -13.17
N PRO A 276 7.54 -0.11 -12.66
CA PRO A 276 8.94 0.28 -12.85
C PRO A 276 9.37 0.36 -14.32
N ASP A 277 8.74 -0.42 -15.19
CA ASP A 277 8.97 -0.43 -16.63
C ASP A 277 8.17 0.62 -17.41
N GLY A 278 7.42 1.49 -16.70
CA GLY A 278 6.62 2.56 -17.28
C GLY A 278 5.42 2.09 -18.12
N ARG A 279 5.06 0.81 -18.09
CA ARG A 279 3.97 0.27 -18.93
C ARG A 279 2.58 0.38 -18.33
N TYR A 280 2.48 0.49 -17.00
CA TYR A 280 1.19 0.51 -16.30
C TYR A 280 1.16 1.57 -15.22
N LEU A 281 -0.04 2.14 -15.02
CA LEU A 281 -0.42 2.87 -13.82
C LEU A 281 -1.38 1.99 -13.02
N TYR A 282 -0.99 1.63 -11.80
CA TYR A 282 -1.85 0.97 -10.81
C TYR A 282 -2.49 2.05 -9.94
N PHE A 283 -3.74 1.87 -9.53
CA PHE A 283 -4.44 2.84 -8.68
C PHE A 283 -5.63 2.21 -7.97
N VAL A 284 -6.16 2.89 -6.99
CA VAL A 284 -7.33 2.48 -6.22
C VAL A 284 -8.55 3.25 -6.70
N SER A 285 -9.67 2.55 -6.85
CA SER A 285 -10.93 3.16 -7.25
C SER A 285 -12.13 2.38 -6.71
N ASN A 286 -13.18 3.11 -6.30
CA ASN A 286 -14.48 2.52 -5.98
C ASN A 286 -15.49 2.66 -7.14
N ARG A 287 -14.97 2.70 -8.39
CA ARG A 287 -15.80 2.71 -9.61
C ARG A 287 -16.61 1.42 -9.76
N SER A 288 -17.73 1.53 -10.48
CA SER A 288 -18.58 0.36 -10.77
C SER A 288 -17.82 -0.70 -11.57
N GLY A 289 -18.15 -1.97 -11.35
CA GLY A 289 -17.50 -3.12 -12.02
C GLY A 289 -16.34 -3.72 -11.24
N GLY A 290 -16.08 -3.25 -10.01
CA GLY A 290 -15.15 -3.88 -9.07
C GLY A 290 -15.74 -5.09 -8.35
N TYR A 291 -14.94 -5.67 -7.46
CA TYR A 291 -15.32 -6.80 -6.61
C TYR A 291 -15.89 -6.36 -5.28
N GLY A 292 -15.39 -5.23 -4.75
CA GLY A 292 -15.71 -4.77 -3.42
C GLY A 292 -16.01 -3.27 -3.32
N GLY A 293 -15.57 -2.67 -2.22
CA GLY A 293 -15.70 -1.25 -1.98
C GLY A 293 -14.69 -0.46 -2.80
N LYS A 294 -13.42 -0.58 -2.43
CA LYS A 294 -12.28 -0.01 -3.16
C LYS A 294 -11.42 -1.13 -3.69
N ASP A 295 -11.23 -1.17 -4.97
CA ASP A 295 -10.40 -2.16 -5.65
C ASP A 295 -9.13 -1.55 -6.21
N ILE A 296 -8.11 -2.36 -6.42
CA ILE A 296 -6.92 -2.00 -7.16
C ILE A 296 -7.16 -2.29 -8.65
N TRP A 297 -6.95 -1.26 -9.46
CA TRP A 297 -7.06 -1.27 -10.92
C TRP A 297 -5.71 -0.99 -11.54
N ARG A 298 -5.53 -1.33 -12.81
CA ARG A 298 -4.39 -0.88 -13.59
C ARG A 298 -4.83 -0.41 -14.98
N SER A 299 -4.10 0.56 -15.54
CA SER A 299 -4.26 1.01 -16.91
C SER A 299 -2.93 0.90 -17.64
N GLN A 300 -2.93 0.38 -18.86
CA GLN A 300 -1.75 0.35 -19.69
C GLN A 300 -1.44 1.75 -20.24
N ILE A 301 -0.16 2.10 -20.23
CA ILE A 301 0.37 3.35 -20.77
C ILE A 301 0.88 3.11 -22.19
N THR A 302 0.45 3.94 -23.13
CA THR A 302 0.87 3.91 -24.53
C THR A 302 1.39 5.27 -24.97
N ASN A 303 1.95 5.35 -26.16
CA ASN A 303 2.35 6.64 -26.74
C ASN A 303 1.17 7.61 -26.93
N ASN A 304 -0.06 7.10 -26.96
CA ASN A 304 -1.29 7.90 -27.11
C ASN A 304 -2.00 8.18 -25.78
N GLY A 305 -1.39 7.83 -24.64
CA GLY A 305 -1.95 7.98 -23.29
C GLY A 305 -2.38 6.65 -22.67
N PHE A 306 -3.31 6.74 -21.73
CA PHE A 306 -3.80 5.59 -20.97
C PHE A 306 -4.87 4.81 -21.74
N LEU A 307 -4.88 3.47 -21.60
CA LEU A 307 -5.98 2.61 -22.01
C LEU A 307 -7.02 2.47 -20.90
N GLU A 308 -8.21 1.94 -21.25
CA GLU A 308 -9.27 1.67 -20.27
C GLU A 308 -8.73 0.81 -19.12
N PRO A 309 -8.99 1.18 -17.85
CA PRO A 309 -8.53 0.44 -16.70
C PRO A 309 -9.15 -0.94 -16.59
N GLU A 310 -8.34 -1.91 -16.20
CA GLU A 310 -8.77 -3.26 -15.84
C GLU A 310 -8.60 -3.51 -14.34
N ASN A 311 -9.58 -4.21 -13.75
CA ASN A 311 -9.51 -4.63 -12.35
C ASN A 311 -8.46 -5.75 -12.19
N LEU A 312 -7.67 -5.75 -11.12
CA LEU A 312 -6.64 -6.78 -10.90
C LEU A 312 -7.19 -8.18 -10.60
N GLY A 313 -8.51 -8.31 -10.48
CA GLY A 313 -9.17 -9.59 -10.31
C GLY A 313 -9.19 -10.12 -8.88
N PRO A 314 -9.89 -11.25 -8.64
CA PRO A 314 -10.26 -11.74 -7.31
C PRO A 314 -9.10 -12.38 -6.52
N LYS A 315 -7.90 -12.46 -7.09
CA LYS A 315 -6.71 -12.84 -6.31
C LYS A 315 -6.20 -11.69 -5.45
N ILE A 316 -6.27 -10.48 -5.99
CA ILE A 316 -5.81 -9.25 -5.32
C ILE A 316 -6.98 -8.56 -4.63
N ASN A 317 -8.09 -8.35 -5.36
CA ASN A 317 -9.27 -7.65 -4.87
C ASN A 317 -10.26 -8.60 -4.21
N THR A 318 -10.94 -8.12 -3.17
CA THR A 318 -11.94 -8.86 -2.41
C THR A 318 -13.30 -8.17 -2.46
N GLU A 319 -14.25 -8.61 -1.65
CA GLU A 319 -15.54 -7.92 -1.48
C GLU A 319 -15.44 -6.68 -0.56
N ASP A 320 -14.31 -6.47 0.11
CA ASP A 320 -14.05 -5.32 0.97
C ASP A 320 -13.11 -4.32 0.27
N ASP A 321 -12.24 -3.63 0.99
CA ASP A 321 -11.38 -2.60 0.41
C ASP A 321 -9.94 -3.09 0.24
N GLU A 322 -9.32 -2.79 -0.90
CA GLU A 322 -7.88 -2.88 -1.15
C GLU A 322 -7.31 -1.49 -1.44
N MET A 323 -6.17 -1.17 -0.79
CA MET A 323 -5.56 0.16 -0.83
C MET A 323 -4.03 0.11 -0.90
N SER A 324 -3.42 1.28 -1.07
CA SER A 324 -1.97 1.51 -0.99
C SER A 324 -1.15 0.56 -1.88
N PRO A 325 -1.45 0.45 -3.18
CA PRO A 325 -0.69 -0.38 -4.10
C PRO A 325 0.75 0.14 -4.21
N PHE A 326 1.72 -0.74 -4.02
CA PHE A 326 3.13 -0.45 -4.24
C PHE A 326 3.78 -1.60 -5.02
N LEU A 327 4.16 -1.32 -6.25
CA LEU A 327 4.92 -2.24 -7.07
C LEU A 327 6.41 -1.95 -6.91
N HIS A 328 7.13 -2.91 -6.31
CA HIS A 328 8.56 -2.77 -6.09
C HIS A 328 9.32 -2.66 -7.43
N PRO A 329 10.44 -1.92 -7.47
CA PRO A 329 11.24 -1.76 -8.69
C PRO A 329 11.74 -3.04 -9.36
N ASP A 330 11.69 -4.22 -8.70
CA ASP A 330 11.93 -5.51 -9.35
C ASP A 330 10.83 -5.93 -10.35
N ASN A 331 9.72 -5.19 -10.40
CA ASN A 331 8.54 -5.44 -11.23
C ASN A 331 7.86 -6.81 -10.99
N LEU A 332 8.27 -7.52 -9.96
CA LEU A 332 7.81 -8.87 -9.63
C LEU A 332 7.14 -8.98 -8.27
N THR A 333 7.30 -7.96 -7.41
CA THR A 333 6.81 -7.96 -6.04
C THR A 333 5.84 -6.81 -5.82
N PHE A 334 4.64 -7.13 -5.40
CA PHE A 334 3.53 -6.20 -5.20
C PHE A 334 3.09 -6.21 -3.74
N TYR A 335 3.12 -5.05 -3.09
CA TYR A 335 2.60 -4.84 -1.75
C TYR A 335 1.33 -4.01 -1.82
N PHE A 336 0.39 -4.31 -0.94
CA PHE A 336 -0.87 -3.56 -0.82
C PHE A 336 -1.49 -3.80 0.54
N ALA A 337 -2.45 -2.96 0.92
CA ALA A 337 -3.26 -3.14 2.12
C ALA A 337 -4.63 -3.68 1.75
N SER A 338 -5.20 -4.56 2.57
CA SER A 338 -6.54 -5.10 2.37
C SER A 338 -7.26 -5.28 3.70
N SER A 339 -8.56 -4.99 3.70
CA SER A 339 -9.47 -5.30 4.82
C SER A 339 -10.26 -6.59 4.58
N GLY A 340 -10.17 -7.20 3.39
CA GLY A 340 -10.98 -8.34 2.99
C GLY A 340 -10.24 -9.68 2.91
N HIS A 341 -8.91 -9.68 2.84
CA HIS A 341 -8.11 -10.89 2.97
C HIS A 341 -8.01 -11.34 4.43
N VAL A 342 -7.63 -12.61 4.65
CA VAL A 342 -7.41 -13.16 6.01
C VAL A 342 -6.29 -12.38 6.69
N GLY A 343 -6.64 -11.64 7.73
CA GLY A 343 -5.74 -10.70 8.41
C GLY A 343 -5.98 -10.63 9.91
N MET A 344 -5.43 -9.60 10.54
CA MET A 344 -5.45 -9.42 11.99
C MET A 344 -6.39 -8.30 12.44
N GLY A 345 -6.65 -7.31 11.60
CA GLY A 345 -7.36 -6.12 12.04
C GLY A 345 -8.21 -5.43 10.99
N GLY A 346 -8.03 -4.11 10.92
CA GLY A 346 -8.66 -3.26 9.91
C GLY A 346 -8.08 -3.53 8.53
N TYR A 347 -7.11 -2.70 8.10
CA TYR A 347 -6.27 -3.01 6.95
C TYR A 347 -5.02 -3.73 7.44
N ASP A 348 -4.67 -4.80 6.76
CA ASP A 348 -3.39 -5.50 6.90
C ASP A 348 -2.57 -5.34 5.63
N ILE A 349 -1.25 -5.37 5.74
CA ILE A 349 -0.33 -5.31 4.60
C ILE A 349 -0.08 -6.72 4.08
N PHE A 350 -0.21 -6.87 2.75
CA PHE A 350 -0.01 -8.12 2.03
C PHE A 350 1.08 -7.97 0.97
N ILE A 351 1.68 -9.10 0.62
CA ILE A 351 2.60 -9.25 -0.49
C ILE A 351 2.06 -10.27 -1.48
N SER A 352 2.16 -9.96 -2.77
CA SER A 352 1.93 -10.89 -3.87
C SER A 352 3.13 -10.85 -4.82
N LYS A 353 3.52 -11.99 -5.37
CA LYS A 353 4.68 -12.12 -6.27
C LYS A 353 4.29 -12.78 -7.58
N ARG A 354 5.05 -12.48 -8.62
CA ARG A 354 5.00 -13.19 -9.90
C ARG A 354 6.41 -13.59 -10.34
N THR A 355 6.53 -14.61 -11.18
CA THR A 355 7.83 -15.14 -11.62
C THR A 355 8.44 -14.32 -12.74
N ASP A 356 7.61 -13.74 -13.58
CA ASP A 356 7.96 -12.81 -14.64
C ASP A 356 6.78 -11.85 -14.93
N VAL A 357 7.02 -10.81 -15.72
CA VAL A 357 6.06 -9.73 -15.96
C VAL A 357 4.79 -10.14 -16.72
N LEU A 358 4.81 -11.30 -17.40
CA LEU A 358 3.66 -11.83 -18.15
C LEU A 358 2.80 -12.78 -17.31
N LYS A 359 3.25 -13.14 -16.11
CA LYS A 359 2.50 -14.04 -15.22
C LYS A 359 1.56 -13.28 -14.32
N GLU A 360 0.53 -14.00 -13.91
CA GLU A 360 -0.42 -13.52 -12.92
C GLU A 360 0.22 -13.42 -11.53
N TRP A 361 -0.33 -12.56 -10.71
CA TRP A 361 0.03 -12.44 -9.31
C TRP A 361 -0.31 -13.72 -8.53
N SER A 362 0.53 -14.08 -7.58
CA SER A 362 0.25 -15.16 -6.62
C SER A 362 -0.91 -14.79 -5.71
N LEU A 363 -1.45 -15.76 -4.97
CA LEU A 363 -2.32 -15.44 -3.83
C LEU A 363 -1.53 -14.58 -2.83
N PRO A 364 -2.16 -13.53 -2.26
CA PRO A 364 -1.50 -12.66 -1.29
C PRO A 364 -1.13 -13.39 0.00
N THR A 365 0.01 -13.02 0.54
CA THR A 365 0.49 -13.48 1.86
C THR A 365 0.51 -12.29 2.82
N ASN A 366 -0.09 -12.43 4.00
CA ASN A 366 -0.03 -11.44 5.07
C ASN A 366 1.41 -11.30 5.57
N LEU A 367 1.88 -10.09 5.87
CA LEU A 367 3.26 -9.86 6.33
C LEU A 367 3.53 -10.41 7.73
N GLY A 368 2.50 -10.75 8.49
CA GLY A 368 2.59 -11.37 9.80
C GLY A 368 2.69 -10.37 10.96
N TYR A 369 2.56 -10.92 12.19
CA TYR A 369 2.68 -10.15 13.42
C TYR A 369 4.16 -9.98 13.81
N PRO A 370 4.61 -8.79 14.28
CA PRO A 370 3.82 -7.62 14.63
C PRO A 370 3.85 -6.51 13.55
N ILE A 371 4.16 -6.82 12.27
CA ILE A 371 4.00 -5.86 11.18
C ILE A 371 2.52 -5.50 11.02
N ASN A 372 1.67 -6.52 10.94
CA ASN A 372 0.22 -6.39 11.02
C ASN A 372 -0.27 -6.66 12.44
N THR A 373 -1.29 -5.93 12.87
CA THR A 373 -1.89 -6.02 14.20
C THR A 373 -3.42 -5.96 14.13
N PHE A 374 -4.10 -5.83 15.27
CA PHE A 374 -5.54 -5.58 15.28
C PHE A 374 -5.92 -4.14 14.84
N ASN A 375 -4.95 -3.25 14.65
CA ASN A 375 -5.17 -1.90 14.18
C ASN A 375 -5.32 -1.86 12.65
N THR A 376 -4.96 -0.76 12.06
CA THR A 376 -4.91 -0.56 10.61
C THR A 376 -3.47 -0.28 10.23
N GLU A 377 -2.89 -1.13 9.41
CA GLU A 377 -1.58 -0.94 8.83
C GLU A 377 -1.73 -0.77 7.31
N ASN A 378 -1.12 0.27 6.78
CA ASN A 378 -1.18 0.60 5.35
C ASN A 378 0.08 1.33 4.88
N SER A 379 0.10 1.74 3.62
CA SER A 379 1.11 2.66 3.07
C SER A 379 2.55 2.16 3.17
N LEU A 380 2.78 0.85 3.03
CA LEU A 380 4.12 0.28 2.98
C LEU A 380 4.77 0.57 1.63
N ILE A 381 6.00 1.07 1.66
CA ILE A 381 6.90 1.14 0.51
C ILE A 381 8.23 0.46 0.83
N VAL A 382 8.90 -0.09 -0.17
CA VAL A 382 10.15 -0.83 -0.01
C VAL A 382 11.21 -0.24 -0.94
N ALA A 383 12.39 0.01 -0.39
CA ALA A 383 13.53 0.52 -1.15
C ALA A 383 14.10 -0.50 -2.14
N ASN A 384 14.94 -0.07 -3.06
CA ASN A 384 15.54 -0.90 -4.12
C ASN A 384 16.36 -2.09 -3.62
N ASP A 385 16.75 -2.09 -2.34
CA ASP A 385 17.45 -3.22 -1.72
C ASP A 385 16.52 -4.41 -1.43
N GLY A 386 15.20 -4.24 -1.65
CA GLY A 386 14.17 -5.23 -1.39
C GLY A 386 13.92 -5.53 0.08
N LYS A 387 14.63 -4.86 0.98
CA LYS A 387 14.68 -5.14 2.42
C LYS A 387 14.20 -3.98 3.27
N THR A 388 14.67 -2.76 2.99
CA THR A 388 14.34 -1.57 3.78
C THR A 388 12.95 -1.09 3.44
N ALA A 389 12.05 -1.10 4.42
CA ALA A 389 10.66 -0.69 4.27
C ALA A 389 10.35 0.55 5.10
N TYR A 390 9.50 1.41 4.56
CA TYR A 390 8.92 2.56 5.26
C TYR A 390 7.41 2.34 5.34
N TYR A 391 6.82 2.67 6.47
CA TYR A 391 5.39 2.53 6.69
C TYR A 391 4.88 3.56 7.69
N THR A 392 3.59 3.72 7.74
CA THR A 392 2.91 4.61 8.68
C THR A 392 2.34 3.82 9.86
N SER A 393 2.49 4.34 11.06
CA SER A 393 1.93 3.72 12.25
C SER A 393 1.57 4.76 13.31
N ASN A 394 0.52 4.47 14.07
CA ASN A 394 0.10 5.21 15.26
C ASN A 394 0.72 4.67 16.56
N GLN A 395 1.75 3.84 16.47
CA GLN A 395 2.53 3.42 17.63
C GLN A 395 3.18 4.64 18.31
N SER A 396 3.75 4.44 19.48
CA SER A 396 4.38 5.53 20.26
C SER A 396 5.37 6.34 19.42
N GLY A 397 4.99 7.58 19.07
CA GLY A 397 5.74 8.50 18.22
C GLY A 397 5.60 9.94 18.72
N PHE A 398 5.75 10.89 17.80
CA PHE A 398 5.64 12.33 18.09
C PHE A 398 4.22 12.85 17.82
N GLY A 399 3.50 12.26 16.84
CA GLY A 399 2.17 12.64 16.42
C GLY A 399 1.13 11.52 16.62
N LEU A 400 0.00 11.65 15.91
CA LEU A 400 -1.04 10.62 15.88
C LEU A 400 -0.64 9.48 14.93
N GLU A 401 -0.03 9.82 13.80
CA GLU A 401 0.59 8.88 12.86
C GLU A 401 1.98 9.38 12.49
N ASP A 402 2.96 8.50 12.56
CA ASP A 402 4.36 8.78 12.24
C ASP A 402 4.88 7.81 11.18
N ILE A 403 5.90 8.23 10.44
CA ILE A 403 6.61 7.37 9.49
C ILE A 403 7.76 6.68 10.20
N PHE A 404 7.83 5.36 10.02
CA PHE A 404 8.86 4.49 10.56
C PHE A 404 9.61 3.79 9.43
N VAL A 405 10.81 3.31 9.75
CA VAL A 405 11.64 2.48 8.88
C VAL A 405 12.01 1.18 9.58
N PHE A 406 11.98 0.06 8.85
CA PHE A 406 12.40 -1.25 9.37
C PHE A 406 12.91 -2.16 8.24
N ASN A 407 13.52 -3.28 8.62
CA ASN A 407 13.90 -4.31 7.67
C ASN A 407 12.80 -5.36 7.58
N LEU A 408 12.34 -5.65 6.37
CA LEU A 408 11.39 -6.73 6.11
C LEU A 408 12.00 -8.10 6.49
N PRO A 409 11.19 -9.00 7.09
CA PRO A 409 11.54 -10.42 7.22
C PRO A 409 11.88 -11.04 5.85
N GLU A 410 12.80 -11.99 5.84
CA GLU A 410 13.37 -12.52 4.60
C GLU A 410 12.32 -13.09 3.61
N ASN A 411 11.33 -13.79 4.14
CA ASN A 411 10.27 -14.42 3.35
C ASN A 411 9.32 -13.43 2.63
N VAL A 412 9.28 -12.17 3.09
CA VAL A 412 8.41 -11.11 2.52
C VAL A 412 9.20 -9.99 1.85
N ARG A 413 10.49 -10.17 1.60
CA ARG A 413 11.32 -9.22 0.86
C ARG A 413 11.04 -9.27 -0.63
N ALA A 414 11.18 -8.12 -1.28
CA ALA A 414 11.34 -8.05 -2.73
C ALA A 414 12.75 -8.50 -3.15
N ASN A 415 12.96 -8.68 -4.44
CA ASN A 415 14.28 -8.98 -4.94
C ASN A 415 15.14 -7.71 -4.90
N LYS A 416 16.38 -7.84 -4.39
CA LYS A 416 17.36 -6.77 -4.54
C LYS A 416 17.66 -6.58 -6.04
N LEU A 417 17.66 -5.34 -6.49
CA LEU A 417 18.03 -5.04 -7.87
C LEU A 417 19.52 -5.23 -8.09
N SER A 418 19.89 -5.84 -9.24
CA SER A 418 21.25 -5.87 -9.73
C SER A 418 21.70 -4.50 -10.25
N ASN A 419 23.00 -4.30 -10.43
CA ASN A 419 23.51 -3.04 -10.96
C ASN A 419 22.94 -2.76 -12.36
N ILE A 420 22.79 -3.77 -13.19
CA ILE A 420 22.24 -3.62 -14.54
C ILE A 420 20.74 -3.25 -14.50
N GLU A 421 19.97 -3.78 -13.57
CA GLU A 421 18.57 -3.39 -13.38
C GLU A 421 18.47 -1.92 -12.93
N LEU A 422 19.35 -1.47 -12.03
CA LEU A 422 19.43 -0.07 -11.61
C LEU A 422 19.78 0.85 -12.78
N ASP A 423 20.74 0.44 -13.63
CA ASP A 423 21.14 1.21 -14.82
C ASP A 423 20.00 1.28 -15.85
N ILE A 424 19.31 0.16 -16.10
CA ILE A 424 18.16 0.11 -17.03
C ILE A 424 17.04 1.04 -16.55
N ILE A 425 16.67 0.94 -15.28
CA ILE A 425 15.57 1.73 -14.71
C ILE A 425 15.93 3.22 -14.63
N SER A 426 17.19 3.55 -14.37
CA SER A 426 17.68 4.95 -14.31
C SER A 426 17.75 5.61 -15.68
N ASN A 427 17.81 4.84 -16.75
CA ASN A 427 17.87 5.34 -18.12
C ASN A 427 16.46 5.34 -18.75
N GLN A 428 16.16 6.39 -19.50
CA GLN A 428 14.88 6.47 -20.22
C GLN A 428 14.79 5.35 -21.27
N LYS A 429 13.58 4.83 -21.50
CA LYS A 429 13.31 3.85 -22.54
C LYS A 429 13.86 4.32 -23.90
N GLY A 430 14.52 3.42 -24.62
CA GLY A 430 15.15 3.71 -25.91
C GLY A 430 16.53 4.37 -25.79
N LYS A 431 17.05 4.64 -24.59
CA LYS A 431 18.42 5.09 -24.40
C LYS A 431 19.38 3.92 -24.28
N GLU A 432 20.63 4.21 -24.64
CA GLU A 432 21.73 3.29 -24.56
C GLU A 432 22.10 3.01 -23.09
N VAL A 433 22.21 1.73 -22.72
CA VAL A 433 22.73 1.27 -21.43
C VAL A 433 24.10 0.66 -21.66
N VAL A 434 25.13 1.23 -21.05
CA VAL A 434 26.52 0.78 -21.22
C VAL A 434 26.80 -0.44 -20.33
N LEU A 435 27.37 -1.47 -20.91
CA LEU A 435 27.88 -2.65 -20.19
C LEU A 435 29.30 -2.36 -19.68
N ASN A 436 29.41 -1.66 -18.56
CA ASN A 436 30.67 -1.11 -18.02
C ASN A 436 31.71 -2.17 -17.70
N ASN A 437 31.30 -3.41 -17.41
CA ASN A 437 32.20 -4.52 -17.06
C ASN A 437 32.37 -5.53 -18.21
N VAL A 438 31.85 -5.25 -19.40
CA VAL A 438 32.06 -6.10 -20.56
C VAL A 438 33.33 -5.64 -21.31
N VAL A 439 34.42 -6.35 -21.06
CA VAL A 439 35.78 -6.00 -21.48
C VAL A 439 36.29 -7.00 -22.52
N PHE A 440 37.04 -6.49 -23.49
CA PHE A 440 37.74 -7.28 -24.51
C PHE A 440 39.24 -6.97 -24.50
N ALA A 441 40.03 -7.94 -24.87
CA ALA A 441 41.44 -7.68 -25.11
C ALA A 441 41.64 -6.70 -26.29
N SER A 442 42.78 -6.01 -26.33
CA SER A 442 43.08 -5.06 -27.40
C SER A 442 43.01 -5.76 -28.76
N ASN A 443 42.37 -5.14 -29.75
CA ASN A 443 42.12 -5.67 -31.09
C ASN A 443 41.50 -7.08 -31.12
N SER A 444 40.66 -7.40 -30.15
CA SER A 444 40.01 -8.69 -30.00
C SER A 444 38.53 -8.55 -29.71
N SER A 445 37.76 -9.53 -30.13
CA SER A 445 36.34 -9.71 -29.74
C SER A 445 36.15 -10.84 -28.71
N LYS A 446 37.24 -11.41 -28.16
CA LYS A 446 37.11 -12.40 -27.09
C LYS A 446 36.72 -11.74 -25.78
N ILE A 447 35.59 -12.18 -25.20
CA ILE A 447 35.09 -11.69 -23.91
C ILE A 447 36.05 -12.12 -22.79
N ASP A 448 36.43 -11.20 -21.93
CA ASP A 448 37.15 -11.50 -20.70
C ASP A 448 36.25 -12.20 -19.68
N SER A 449 36.83 -13.07 -18.86
CA SER A 449 36.05 -13.83 -17.86
C SER A 449 35.37 -12.97 -16.81
N SER A 450 35.91 -11.80 -16.50
CA SER A 450 35.29 -10.81 -15.59
C SER A 450 33.97 -10.25 -16.10
N SER A 451 33.73 -10.31 -17.42
CA SER A 451 32.51 -9.80 -18.07
C SER A 451 31.28 -10.68 -17.85
N PHE A 452 31.48 -11.96 -17.51
CA PHE A 452 30.36 -12.91 -17.43
C PHE A 452 29.42 -12.62 -16.28
N GLU A 453 29.87 -11.99 -15.20
CA GLU A 453 29.00 -11.60 -14.09
C GLU A 453 27.90 -10.63 -14.57
N GLN A 454 28.27 -9.54 -15.22
CA GLN A 454 27.32 -8.55 -15.74
C GLN A 454 26.43 -9.12 -16.86
N LEU A 455 26.99 -9.98 -17.74
CA LEU A 455 26.19 -10.66 -18.77
C LEU A 455 25.17 -11.63 -18.16
N ASN A 456 25.48 -12.29 -17.05
CA ASN A 456 24.54 -13.13 -16.32
C ASN A 456 23.46 -12.32 -15.61
N GLU A 457 23.80 -11.15 -15.06
CA GLU A 457 22.76 -10.20 -14.55
C GLU A 457 21.79 -9.79 -15.66
N LEU A 458 22.31 -9.49 -16.87
CA LEU A 458 21.46 -9.18 -18.03
C LEU A 458 20.57 -10.36 -18.44
N ILE A 459 21.08 -11.58 -18.41
CA ILE A 459 20.28 -12.79 -18.65
C ILE A 459 19.15 -12.90 -17.65
N LEU A 460 19.43 -12.73 -16.35
CA LEU A 460 18.41 -12.78 -15.31
C LEU A 460 17.34 -11.70 -15.50
N TYR A 461 17.74 -10.50 -15.89
CA TYR A 461 16.80 -9.44 -16.23
C TYR A 461 15.91 -9.80 -17.43
N LEU A 462 16.48 -10.34 -18.50
CA LEU A 462 15.75 -10.76 -19.70
C LEU A 462 14.76 -11.91 -19.41
N LEU A 463 15.13 -12.85 -18.57
CA LEU A 463 14.25 -13.95 -18.14
C LEU A 463 13.04 -13.43 -17.33
N LYS A 464 13.22 -12.39 -16.54
CA LYS A 464 12.13 -11.72 -15.81
C LYS A 464 11.22 -10.89 -16.74
N ASN A 465 11.73 -10.47 -17.90
CA ASN A 465 11.06 -9.59 -18.86
C ASN A 465 11.07 -10.20 -20.28
N PRO A 466 10.37 -11.31 -20.52
CA PRO A 466 10.49 -12.08 -21.77
C PRO A 466 9.89 -11.38 -22.99
N ASP A 467 9.12 -10.32 -22.81
CA ASP A 467 8.43 -9.54 -23.85
C ASP A 467 9.23 -8.38 -24.41
N ILE A 468 10.39 -8.04 -23.82
CA ILE A 468 11.23 -6.97 -24.34
C ILE A 468 12.14 -7.48 -25.47
N SER A 469 12.51 -6.57 -26.37
CA SER A 469 13.52 -6.82 -27.37
C SER A 469 14.76 -5.98 -27.12
N LEU A 470 15.93 -6.49 -27.50
CA LEU A 470 17.23 -5.91 -27.20
C LEU A 470 18.07 -5.77 -28.46
N GLU A 471 18.67 -4.61 -28.69
CA GLU A 471 19.75 -4.41 -29.65
C GLU A 471 21.07 -4.24 -28.91
N ILE A 472 22.02 -5.17 -29.11
CA ILE A 472 23.38 -5.11 -28.57
C ILE A 472 24.21 -4.26 -29.51
N GLN A 473 24.95 -3.27 -28.99
CA GLN A 473 25.69 -2.29 -29.75
C GLN A 473 27.17 -2.36 -29.40
N GLY A 474 28.04 -2.36 -30.43
CA GLY A 474 29.49 -2.32 -30.28
C GLY A 474 30.06 -1.00 -30.78
N HIS A 475 31.02 -0.43 -30.05
CA HIS A 475 31.65 0.85 -30.37
C HIS A 475 33.16 0.77 -30.21
N THR A 476 33.89 1.59 -30.98
CA THR A 476 35.33 1.81 -30.87
C THR A 476 35.65 3.28 -30.63
N ASP A 477 36.87 3.60 -30.31
CA ASP A 477 37.44 4.93 -30.49
C ASP A 477 37.82 5.18 -31.96
N ASN A 478 38.42 6.35 -32.23
CA ASN A 478 38.85 6.74 -33.59
C ASN A 478 40.28 6.32 -33.93
N ILE A 479 40.88 5.41 -33.19
CA ILE A 479 42.23 4.91 -33.53
C ILE A 479 42.10 3.74 -34.50
N GLY A 480 42.78 3.83 -35.61
CA GLY A 480 42.77 2.81 -36.65
C GLY A 480 42.00 3.21 -37.91
N ASN A 481 41.63 2.23 -38.71
CA ASN A 481 40.87 2.43 -39.94
C ASN A 481 39.36 2.30 -39.63
N ASN A 482 38.54 3.18 -40.18
CA ASN A 482 37.09 3.19 -39.92
C ASN A 482 36.41 1.86 -40.26
N ASN A 483 36.85 1.17 -41.34
CA ASN A 483 36.28 -0.11 -41.72
C ASN A 483 36.68 -1.22 -40.74
N ASP A 484 37.93 -1.23 -40.28
CA ASP A 484 38.41 -2.17 -39.27
C ASP A 484 37.70 -1.95 -37.93
N ASN A 485 37.48 -0.69 -37.54
CA ASN A 485 36.70 -0.29 -36.37
C ASN A 485 35.24 -0.77 -36.48
N LEU A 486 34.61 -0.64 -37.63
CA LEU A 486 33.26 -1.15 -37.85
C LEU A 486 33.21 -2.69 -37.75
N ILE A 487 34.15 -3.40 -38.36
CA ILE A 487 34.22 -4.85 -38.27
C ILE A 487 34.46 -5.30 -36.83
N LEU A 488 35.40 -4.71 -36.11
CA LEU A 488 35.71 -5.07 -34.73
C LEU A 488 34.53 -4.83 -33.79
N SER A 489 33.85 -3.69 -33.93
CA SER A 489 32.66 -3.37 -33.11
C SER A 489 31.52 -4.33 -33.39
N THR A 490 31.32 -4.72 -34.67
CA THR A 490 30.31 -5.71 -35.05
C THR A 490 30.61 -7.06 -34.44
N GLN A 491 31.86 -7.52 -34.51
CA GLN A 491 32.29 -8.80 -33.91
C GLN A 491 32.11 -8.81 -32.38
N ARG A 492 32.39 -7.70 -31.70
CA ARG A 492 32.17 -7.57 -30.25
C ARG A 492 30.69 -7.67 -29.90
N ALA A 493 29.82 -6.96 -30.60
CA ALA A 493 28.39 -7.05 -30.41
C ALA A 493 27.86 -8.47 -30.70
N GLU A 494 28.35 -9.12 -31.75
CA GLU A 494 27.99 -10.48 -32.14
C GLU A 494 28.35 -11.52 -31.08
N VAL A 495 29.52 -11.43 -30.48
CA VAL A 495 29.94 -12.37 -29.43
C VAL A 495 29.06 -12.24 -28.18
N VAL A 496 28.69 -11.03 -27.78
CA VAL A 496 27.73 -10.81 -26.69
C VAL A 496 26.35 -11.34 -27.07
N TYR A 497 25.85 -11.06 -28.27
CA TYR A 497 24.61 -11.62 -28.79
C TYR A 497 24.63 -13.17 -28.74
N ASN A 498 25.68 -13.81 -29.20
CA ASN A 498 25.82 -15.27 -29.19
C ASN A 498 25.87 -15.84 -27.77
N TYR A 499 26.40 -15.10 -26.81
CA TYR A 499 26.38 -15.51 -25.39
C TYR A 499 24.97 -15.49 -24.78
N LEU A 500 24.11 -14.52 -25.18
CA LEU A 500 22.77 -14.34 -24.65
C LEU A 500 21.72 -15.22 -25.33
N ARG A 501 21.74 -15.34 -26.68
CA ARG A 501 20.66 -15.89 -27.51
C ARG A 501 20.19 -17.29 -27.13
N ASP A 502 21.09 -18.14 -26.65
CA ASP A 502 20.79 -19.53 -26.31
C ASP A 502 20.26 -19.66 -24.85
N LYS A 503 20.22 -18.56 -24.10
CA LYS A 503 19.86 -18.52 -22.68
C LYS A 503 18.56 -17.79 -22.40
N VAL A 504 18.05 -17.02 -23.37
CA VAL A 504 16.85 -16.22 -23.23
C VAL A 504 15.94 -16.39 -24.46
N SER A 505 14.63 -16.19 -24.28
CA SER A 505 13.63 -16.24 -25.36
C SER A 505 13.36 -14.88 -26.01
N ASN A 506 13.95 -13.83 -25.49
CA ASN A 506 13.78 -12.46 -25.96
C ASN A 506 14.24 -12.29 -27.42
N LYS A 507 13.60 -11.38 -28.14
CA LYS A 507 14.05 -10.99 -29.47
C LYS A 507 15.33 -10.17 -29.35
N LEU A 508 16.45 -10.74 -29.78
CA LEU A 508 17.76 -10.09 -29.76
C LEU A 508 18.20 -9.68 -31.15
N ASN A 509 18.92 -8.58 -31.24
CA ASN A 509 19.63 -8.13 -32.43
C ASN A 509 21.00 -7.59 -32.02
N PHE A 510 21.92 -7.42 -32.96
CA PHE A 510 23.22 -6.80 -32.71
C PHE A 510 23.65 -5.90 -33.86
N LYS A 511 24.46 -4.87 -33.55
CA LYS A 511 24.98 -3.92 -34.52
C LYS A 511 26.31 -3.31 -34.05
N GLY A 512 27.27 -3.22 -34.97
CA GLY A 512 28.48 -2.43 -34.80
C GLY A 512 28.31 -1.03 -35.32
N TYR A 513 28.79 -0.06 -34.59
CA TYR A 513 28.79 1.36 -34.96
C TYR A 513 30.20 1.90 -35.26
N GLY A 514 31.25 1.11 -35.01
CA GLY A 514 32.64 1.59 -35.12
C GLY A 514 32.83 2.84 -34.24
N GLU A 515 33.47 3.84 -34.83
CA GLU A 515 33.73 5.14 -34.19
C GLU A 515 32.65 6.21 -34.43
N LEU A 516 31.55 5.84 -35.14
CA LEU A 516 30.55 6.82 -35.61
C LEU A 516 29.68 7.45 -34.50
N VAL A 517 29.58 6.79 -33.37
CA VAL A 517 28.71 7.25 -32.26
C VAL A 517 29.56 7.31 -30.97
N PRO A 518 30.47 8.29 -30.84
CA PRO A 518 31.24 8.46 -29.61
C PRO A 518 30.41 9.06 -28.48
N LEU A 519 30.63 8.60 -27.22
CA LEU A 519 30.05 9.23 -26.02
C LEU A 519 30.74 10.55 -25.69
N PHE A 520 32.05 10.61 -25.89
CA PHE A 520 32.92 11.77 -25.67
C PHE A 520 33.78 12.05 -26.86
N SER A 521 34.27 13.29 -26.97
CA SER A 521 35.26 13.61 -28.03
C SER A 521 36.50 12.74 -27.89
N ASN A 522 37.05 12.22 -29.00
CA ASN A 522 38.20 11.34 -29.02
C ASN A 522 39.56 12.06 -28.77
N THR A 523 39.56 13.20 -28.07
CA THR A 523 40.74 14.09 -27.90
C THR A 523 41.70 13.62 -26.80
N SER A 524 41.23 12.84 -25.83
CA SER A 524 42.07 12.28 -24.76
C SER A 524 41.97 10.75 -24.71
N GLU A 525 42.98 10.09 -24.14
CA GLU A 525 42.93 8.63 -23.93
C GLU A 525 41.77 8.25 -22.97
N GLU A 526 41.54 9.04 -21.97
CA GLU A 526 40.42 8.84 -21.05
C GLU A 526 39.07 8.82 -21.78
N ASN A 527 38.80 9.79 -22.65
CA ASN A 527 37.60 9.86 -23.46
C ASN A 527 37.50 8.69 -24.45
N ARG A 528 38.63 8.28 -25.07
CA ARG A 528 38.68 7.11 -25.96
C ARG A 528 38.34 5.81 -25.22
N LEU A 529 38.76 5.69 -23.96
CA LEU A 529 38.43 4.52 -23.13
C LEU A 529 36.92 4.36 -23.00
N PHE A 530 36.16 5.44 -22.76
CA PHE A 530 34.70 5.42 -22.68
C PHE A 530 34.05 5.13 -24.04
N ASN A 531 34.66 5.52 -25.13
CA ASN A 531 34.16 5.24 -26.48
C ASN A 531 34.36 3.76 -26.89
N ARG A 532 35.34 3.04 -26.35
CA ARG A 532 35.56 1.60 -26.53
C ARG A 532 34.61 0.81 -25.63
N ARG A 533 33.32 0.73 -25.99
CA ARG A 533 32.26 0.14 -25.16
C ARG A 533 31.42 -0.88 -25.91
N THR A 534 30.78 -1.70 -25.15
CA THR A 534 29.58 -2.46 -25.56
C THR A 534 28.39 -1.98 -24.76
N SER A 535 27.27 -1.84 -25.41
CA SER A 535 26.03 -1.33 -24.81
C SER A 535 24.83 -2.06 -25.36
N PHE A 536 23.64 -1.75 -24.87
CA PHE A 536 22.41 -2.23 -25.46
C PHE A 536 21.32 -1.16 -25.38
N VAL A 537 20.31 -1.31 -26.24
CA VAL A 537 19.07 -0.53 -26.23
C VAL A 537 17.90 -1.48 -26.10
N ILE A 538 16.97 -1.16 -25.20
CA ILE A 538 15.69 -1.87 -25.05
C ILE A 538 14.68 -1.20 -25.98
N ASN A 539 14.03 -1.99 -26.86
CA ASN A 539 13.06 -1.55 -27.86
C ASN A 539 11.62 -1.92 -27.45
#